data_6026b024cbd7f1f1839524db1a29b0d3
#
_entry.id   6026b024cbd7f1f1839524db1a29b0d3
#
_cell.length_a   1.000
_cell.length_b   1.000
_cell.length_c   1.000
_cell.angle_alpha   90.00
_cell.angle_beta   90.00
_cell.angle_gamma   90.00
#
_symmetry.space_group_name_H-M   'P 1'
#
loop_
_entity.id
_entity.type
_entity.pdbx_description
1 polymer ?
#
loop_
_entity_poly.entity_id
_entity_poly.type
_entity_poly.pdbx_seq_one_letter_code
_entity_poly.pdbx_strand_id
1 'polypeptide(L)'
;MVALTLPRLHWGPKDSEHKALIVHGLGSSAATTWQLSEALAEAGWFATAVDLRGHGLAPRGTSYRIDDFAEDLAATTPEGGGSWGVVIGHSIGAASAVFAAHRNPSWATRLILLDPALELGDATREQVLENQRQGHLHQGVKDIREANPHWHPLHMD
;
A
#
# COMPACT_ATOMS: atom_id res chain seq x y z
N MET A 1 19.90 -4.58 -4.30
CA MET A 1 19.20 -3.38 -4.83
C MET A 1 19.03 -2.43 -3.66
N VAL A 2 18.99 -1.12 -3.87
CA VAL A 2 18.82 -0.16 -2.75
C VAL A 2 17.33 0.06 -2.57
N ALA A 3 16.83 -0.13 -1.33
CA ALA A 3 15.45 0.16 -0.97
C ALA A 3 15.13 1.64 -1.18
N LEU A 4 13.94 1.93 -1.67
CA LEU A 4 13.45 3.31 -1.81
C LEU A 4 12.84 3.78 -0.49
N THR A 5 13.03 5.06 -0.17
CA THR A 5 12.29 5.71 0.91
C THR A 5 10.89 6.00 0.42
N LEU A 6 9.88 5.37 1.02
CA LEU A 6 8.49 5.53 0.65
C LEU A 6 7.89 6.78 1.31
N PRO A 7 7.18 7.65 0.54
CA PRO A 7 6.36 8.73 1.09
C PRO A 7 5.29 8.18 2.03
N ARG A 8 4.96 8.97 3.06
CA ARG A 8 4.06 8.54 4.15
C ARG A 8 3.00 9.59 4.43
N LEU A 9 1.81 9.12 4.73
CA LEU A 9 0.74 9.88 5.36
C LEU A 9 0.48 9.28 6.74
N HIS A 10 0.09 10.13 7.70
CA HIS A 10 -0.09 9.73 9.09
C HIS A 10 -1.42 10.21 9.65
N TRP A 11 -2.03 9.38 10.51
CA TRP A 11 -3.24 9.69 11.27
C TRP A 11 -3.08 9.21 12.71
N GLY A 12 -3.71 9.92 13.63
CA GLY A 12 -3.74 9.57 15.04
C GLY A 12 -2.56 10.10 15.86
N PRO A 13 -2.52 9.77 17.15
CA PRO A 13 -1.53 10.29 18.09
C PRO A 13 -0.15 9.70 17.86
N LYS A 14 0.86 10.57 17.64
CA LYS A 14 2.25 10.14 17.38
C LYS A 14 2.89 9.36 18.52
N ASP A 15 2.47 9.64 19.75
CA ASP A 15 2.92 9.00 20.98
C ASP A 15 2.22 7.66 21.28
N SER A 16 1.24 7.24 20.44
CA SER A 16 0.62 5.92 20.58
C SER A 16 1.69 4.81 20.55
N GLU A 17 1.58 3.87 21.48
CA GLU A 17 2.37 2.63 21.46
C GLU A 17 1.93 1.66 20.34
N HIS A 18 0.71 1.85 19.83
CA HIS A 18 0.14 1.03 18.77
C HIS A 18 0.46 1.63 17.39
N LYS A 19 1.37 1.02 16.66
CA LYS A 19 1.80 1.48 15.32
C LYS A 19 1.22 0.57 14.24
N ALA A 20 0.48 1.16 13.30
CA ALA A 20 -0.08 0.45 12.14
C ALA A 20 0.55 0.95 10.85
N LEU A 21 0.86 0.03 9.92
CA LEU A 21 1.23 0.33 8.55
C LEU A 21 0.12 -0.11 7.61
N ILE A 22 -0.29 0.77 6.70
CA ILE A 22 -1.27 0.47 5.66
C ILE A 22 -0.57 0.52 4.30
N VAL A 23 -0.76 -0.54 3.50
CA VAL A 23 -0.11 -0.74 2.21
C VAL A 23 -1.16 -0.97 1.14
N HIS A 24 -1.30 -0.04 0.23
CA HIS A 24 -2.30 -0.04 -0.83
C HIS A 24 -2.03 -1.08 -1.94
N GLY A 25 -3.02 -1.29 -2.83
CA GLY A 25 -2.92 -2.13 -4.02
C GLY A 25 -2.41 -1.40 -5.26
N LEU A 26 -2.26 -2.13 -6.37
CA LEU A 26 -1.86 -1.60 -7.66
C LEU A 26 -2.85 -0.52 -8.14
N GLY A 27 -2.32 0.58 -8.70
CA GLY A 27 -3.13 1.69 -9.20
C GLY A 27 -3.77 2.57 -8.12
N SER A 28 -3.34 2.43 -6.86
CA SER A 28 -3.82 3.16 -5.71
C SER A 28 -2.70 4.02 -5.09
N SER A 29 -2.94 4.63 -3.93
CA SER A 29 -1.96 5.43 -3.19
C SER A 29 -2.24 5.40 -1.69
N ALA A 30 -1.32 5.93 -0.88
CA ALA A 30 -1.52 6.13 0.57
C ALA A 30 -2.81 6.93 0.87
N ALA A 31 -3.08 7.95 0.06
CA ALA A 31 -4.25 8.81 0.24
C ALA A 31 -5.59 8.05 0.13
N THR A 32 -5.68 7.02 -0.71
CA THR A 32 -6.93 6.25 -0.88
C THR A 32 -7.29 5.39 0.33
N THR A 33 -6.37 5.21 1.28
CA THR A 33 -6.58 4.41 2.50
C THR A 33 -7.08 5.23 3.68
N TRP A 34 -7.45 6.49 3.47
CA TRP A 34 -7.77 7.45 4.52
C TRP A 34 -8.86 6.97 5.50
N GLN A 35 -9.96 6.34 5.01
CA GLN A 35 -11.04 5.85 5.88
C GLN A 35 -10.56 4.79 6.88
N LEU A 36 -9.76 3.83 6.42
CA LEU A 36 -9.16 2.83 7.29
C LEU A 36 -8.17 3.47 8.26
N SER A 37 -7.38 4.43 7.78
CA SER A 37 -6.40 5.14 8.58
C SER A 37 -7.05 5.98 9.69
N GLU A 38 -8.16 6.67 9.38
CA GLU A 38 -8.96 7.41 10.37
C GLU A 38 -9.60 6.48 11.40
N ALA A 39 -10.20 5.37 10.96
CA ALA A 39 -10.78 4.40 11.88
C ALA A 39 -9.75 3.80 12.86
N LEU A 40 -8.53 3.54 12.39
CA LEU A 40 -7.42 3.11 13.25
C LEU A 40 -7.01 4.23 14.22
N ALA A 41 -6.95 5.48 13.76
CA ALA A 41 -6.62 6.63 14.59
C ALA A 41 -7.67 6.86 15.70
N GLU A 42 -8.95 6.74 15.38
CA GLU A 42 -10.05 6.80 16.33
C GLU A 42 -9.97 5.67 17.37
N ALA A 43 -9.45 4.50 16.97
CA ALA A 43 -9.18 3.37 17.87
C ALA A 43 -7.86 3.52 18.66
N GLY A 44 -7.19 4.68 18.59
CA GLY A 44 -5.97 4.99 19.35
C GLY A 44 -4.67 4.51 18.72
N TRP A 45 -4.67 4.08 17.45
CA TRP A 45 -3.47 3.70 16.72
C TRP A 45 -2.80 4.92 16.06
N PHE A 46 -1.48 4.91 15.97
CA PHE A 46 -0.77 5.77 15.03
C PHE A 46 -0.68 5.04 13.69
N ALA A 47 -1.56 5.41 12.77
CA ALA A 47 -1.66 4.81 11.45
C ALA A 47 -0.73 5.53 10.46
N THR A 48 0.04 4.75 9.72
CA THR A 48 0.94 5.23 8.66
C THR A 48 0.55 4.53 7.37
N ALA A 49 0.19 5.28 6.34
CA ALA A 49 0.03 4.75 4.99
C ALA A 49 1.22 5.17 4.12
N VAL A 50 1.66 4.28 3.24
CA VAL A 50 2.81 4.52 2.35
C VAL A 50 2.39 4.47 0.89
N ASP A 51 3.03 5.31 0.06
CA ASP A 51 2.99 5.14 -1.40
C ASP A 51 4.05 4.11 -1.82
N LEU A 52 3.61 3.04 -2.45
CA LEU A 52 4.51 2.04 -3.02
C LEU A 52 5.31 2.61 -4.20
N ARG A 53 6.51 2.07 -4.48
CA ARG A 53 7.32 2.49 -5.64
C ARG A 53 6.49 2.66 -6.91
N GLY A 54 6.65 3.81 -7.58
CA GLY A 54 5.95 4.14 -8.81
C GLY A 54 4.48 4.52 -8.66
N HIS A 55 3.97 4.65 -7.41
CA HIS A 55 2.61 5.09 -7.10
C HIS A 55 2.64 6.40 -6.28
N GLY A 56 1.57 7.17 -6.36
CA GLY A 56 1.42 8.42 -5.61
C GLY A 56 2.63 9.33 -5.77
N LEU A 57 3.23 9.73 -4.66
CA LEU A 57 4.43 10.56 -4.61
C LEU A 57 5.73 9.75 -4.55
N ALA A 58 5.66 8.42 -4.57
CA ALA A 58 6.85 7.58 -4.50
C ALA A 58 7.69 7.65 -5.79
N PRO A 59 9.03 7.62 -5.68
CA PRO A 59 9.88 7.61 -6.85
C PRO A 59 9.63 6.35 -7.70
N ARG A 60 9.86 6.48 -9.00
CA ARG A 60 9.84 5.34 -9.90
C ARG A 60 11.09 4.49 -9.69
N GLY A 61 10.89 3.17 -9.59
CA GLY A 61 11.99 2.21 -9.58
C GLY A 61 12.42 1.81 -10.97
N THR A 62 13.60 1.23 -11.07
CA THR A 62 14.09 0.57 -12.30
C THR A 62 13.52 -0.84 -12.47
N SER A 63 12.94 -1.40 -11.42
CA SER A 63 12.31 -2.72 -11.36
C SER A 63 11.08 -2.67 -10.45
N TYR A 64 10.10 -3.53 -10.76
CA TYR A 64 8.81 -3.64 -10.07
C TYR A 64 8.46 -5.10 -9.76
N ARG A 65 9.46 -5.87 -9.37
CA ARG A 65 9.27 -7.25 -8.90
C ARG A 65 8.69 -7.21 -7.48
N ILE A 66 7.99 -8.25 -7.08
CA ILE A 66 7.47 -8.36 -5.70
C ILE A 66 8.58 -8.19 -4.65
N ASP A 67 9.76 -8.70 -4.95
CA ASP A 67 10.95 -8.57 -4.11
C ASP A 67 11.39 -7.12 -3.89
N ASP A 68 11.21 -6.26 -4.89
CA ASP A 68 11.57 -4.85 -4.81
C ASP A 68 10.61 -4.08 -3.88
N PHE A 69 9.30 -4.36 -4.00
CA PHE A 69 8.28 -3.82 -3.09
C PHE A 69 8.53 -4.30 -1.66
N ALA A 70 8.85 -5.57 -1.48
CA ALA A 70 9.13 -6.15 -0.18
C ALA A 70 10.38 -5.55 0.48
N GLU A 71 11.41 -5.23 -0.30
CA GLU A 71 12.62 -4.57 0.20
C GLU A 71 12.34 -3.16 0.69
N ASP A 72 11.55 -2.38 -0.07
CA ASP A 72 11.11 -1.04 0.35
C ASP A 72 10.30 -1.09 1.64
N LEU A 73 9.36 -2.05 1.73
CA LEU A 73 8.54 -2.23 2.92
C LEU A 73 9.36 -2.66 4.13
N ALA A 74 10.28 -3.62 3.96
CA ALA A 74 11.14 -4.10 5.04
C ALA A 74 12.06 -2.99 5.59
N ALA A 75 12.44 -2.03 4.74
CA ALA A 75 13.19 -0.83 5.13
C ALA A 75 12.29 0.26 5.76
N THR A 76 10.97 0.12 5.67
CA THR A 76 9.99 1.06 6.23
C THR A 76 9.70 0.67 7.68
N THR A 77 10.23 1.42 8.64
CA THR A 77 10.03 1.22 10.09
C THR A 77 9.11 2.27 10.68
N PRO A 78 8.46 2.01 11.84
CA PRO A 78 7.71 3.02 12.58
C PRO A 78 8.58 4.24 12.92
N GLU A 79 7.96 5.41 13.07
CA GLU A 79 8.63 6.56 13.68
C GLU A 79 9.06 6.19 15.12
N GLY A 80 10.31 6.46 15.44
CA GLY A 80 10.92 6.06 16.71
C GLY A 80 11.50 4.64 16.71
N GLY A 81 11.41 3.91 15.61
CA GLY A 81 11.96 2.56 15.46
C GLY A 81 11.04 1.45 16.00
N GLY A 82 11.58 0.25 16.11
CA GLY A 82 10.83 -0.95 16.57
C GLY A 82 10.08 -1.64 15.44
N SER A 83 9.09 -2.43 15.82
CA SER A 83 8.25 -3.23 14.93
C SER A 83 6.88 -2.60 14.72
N TRP A 84 6.28 -2.84 13.57
CA TRP A 84 4.87 -2.52 13.37
C TRP A 84 4.00 -3.44 14.24
N GLY A 85 3.06 -2.89 15.00
CA GLY A 85 2.08 -3.66 15.75
C GLY A 85 1.14 -4.45 14.83
N VAL A 86 0.77 -3.82 13.70
CA VAL A 86 0.01 -4.45 12.62
C VAL A 86 0.41 -3.83 11.27
N VAL A 87 0.47 -4.68 10.24
CA VAL A 87 0.58 -4.25 8.84
C VAL A 87 -0.67 -4.74 8.11
N ILE A 88 -1.38 -3.82 7.47
CA ILE A 88 -2.60 -4.10 6.70
C ILE A 88 -2.28 -3.85 5.23
N GLY A 89 -2.23 -4.89 4.44
CA GLY A 89 -1.93 -4.81 3.00
C GLY A 89 -3.12 -5.21 2.15
N HIS A 90 -3.30 -4.54 1.03
CA HIS A 90 -4.29 -4.89 0.01
C HIS A 90 -3.60 -5.35 -1.28
N SER A 91 -4.09 -6.44 -1.88
CA SER A 91 -3.65 -6.95 -3.18
C SER A 91 -2.12 -7.11 -3.24
N ILE A 92 -1.41 -6.42 -4.15
CA ILE A 92 0.06 -6.43 -4.24
C ILE A 92 0.73 -5.92 -2.96
N GLY A 93 0.10 -4.97 -2.24
CA GLY A 93 0.60 -4.51 -0.95
C GLY A 93 0.56 -5.60 0.11
N ALA A 94 -0.47 -6.44 0.10
CA ALA A 94 -0.57 -7.60 0.98
C ALA A 94 0.50 -8.65 0.65
N ALA A 95 0.66 -9.00 -0.63
CA ALA A 95 1.71 -9.92 -1.07
C ALA A 95 3.10 -9.40 -0.68
N SER A 96 3.38 -8.11 -0.96
CA SER A 96 4.65 -7.48 -0.60
C SER A 96 4.93 -7.51 0.90
N ALA A 97 3.90 -7.31 1.73
CA ALA A 97 4.02 -7.38 3.19
C ALA A 97 4.39 -8.78 3.68
N VAL A 98 3.87 -9.85 3.06
CA VAL A 98 4.26 -11.24 3.37
C VAL A 98 5.75 -11.45 3.10
N PHE A 99 6.23 -11.02 1.92
CA PHE A 99 7.64 -11.14 1.56
C PHE A 99 8.55 -10.28 2.45
N ALA A 100 8.10 -9.08 2.84
CA ALA A 100 8.84 -8.21 3.78
C ALA A 100 8.97 -8.88 5.17
N ALA A 101 7.88 -9.41 5.70
CA ALA A 101 7.89 -10.12 6.99
C ALA A 101 8.71 -11.42 6.95
N HIS A 102 8.71 -12.13 5.82
CA HIS A 102 9.56 -13.31 5.64
C HIS A 102 11.06 -12.94 5.70
N ARG A 103 11.45 -11.81 5.10
CA ARG A 103 12.85 -11.33 5.13
C ARG A 103 13.26 -10.77 6.47
N ASN A 104 12.34 -10.11 7.17
CA ASN A 104 12.56 -9.55 8.48
C ASN A 104 11.41 -9.94 9.42
N PRO A 105 11.51 -11.10 10.10
CA PRO A 105 10.46 -11.59 11.00
C PRO A 105 10.13 -10.65 12.18
N SER A 106 11.04 -9.74 12.52
CA SER A 106 10.81 -8.73 13.56
C SER A 106 10.17 -7.42 13.04
N TRP A 107 9.93 -7.30 11.72
CA TRP A 107 9.39 -6.10 11.10
C TRP A 107 7.95 -5.78 11.53
N ALA A 108 7.12 -6.82 11.69
CA ALA A 108 5.73 -6.67 12.09
C ALA A 108 5.28 -7.80 13.02
N THR A 109 4.44 -7.46 14.00
CA THR A 109 3.86 -8.45 14.92
C THR A 109 2.69 -9.21 14.30
N ARG A 110 1.91 -8.54 13.44
CA ARG A 110 0.71 -9.10 12.78
C ARG A 110 0.60 -8.59 11.35
N LEU A 111 0.08 -9.45 10.48
CA LEU A 111 -0.32 -9.09 9.12
C LEU A 111 -1.82 -9.28 8.97
N ILE A 112 -2.51 -8.30 8.37
CA ILE A 112 -3.87 -8.42 7.87
C ILE A 112 -3.78 -8.30 6.35
N LEU A 113 -4.21 -9.34 5.65
CA LEU A 113 -4.08 -9.45 4.20
C LEU A 113 -5.47 -9.35 3.58
N LEU A 114 -5.70 -8.27 2.84
CA LEU A 114 -6.94 -8.02 2.14
C LEU A 114 -6.73 -8.41 0.66
N ASP A 115 -7.38 -9.48 0.23
CA ASP A 115 -7.31 -10.00 -1.14
C ASP A 115 -5.86 -10.07 -1.68
N PRO A 116 -4.96 -10.83 -1.03
CA PRO A 116 -3.54 -10.83 -1.35
C PRO A 116 -3.27 -11.40 -2.73
N ALA A 117 -2.51 -10.68 -3.57
CA ALA A 117 -2.10 -11.11 -4.90
C ALA A 117 -0.92 -12.13 -4.83
N LEU A 118 -1.15 -13.28 -4.17
CA LEU A 118 -0.15 -14.35 -4.01
C LEU A 118 -0.16 -15.31 -5.21
N GLU A 119 -1.32 -15.51 -5.82
CA GLU A 119 -1.48 -16.28 -7.05
C GLU A 119 -2.33 -15.49 -8.05
N LEU A 120 -1.83 -15.30 -9.27
CA LEU A 120 -2.53 -14.58 -10.32
C LEU A 120 -3.33 -15.51 -11.26
N GLY A 121 -3.46 -16.79 -10.90
CA GLY A 121 -4.11 -17.80 -11.73
C GLY A 121 -3.33 -18.04 -13.04
N ASP A 122 -4.03 -18.64 -14.02
CA ASP A 122 -3.44 -19.00 -15.33
C ASP A 122 -3.42 -17.83 -16.33
N ALA A 123 -3.73 -16.60 -15.88
CA ALA A 123 -3.70 -15.42 -16.76
C ALA A 123 -2.28 -15.17 -17.26
N THR A 124 -2.09 -15.13 -18.56
CA THR A 124 -0.80 -14.79 -19.15
C THR A 124 -0.47 -13.31 -18.89
N ARG A 125 0.82 -12.99 -18.89
CA ARG A 125 1.28 -11.61 -18.77
C ARG A 125 0.59 -10.69 -19.80
N GLU A 126 0.41 -11.19 -21.02
CA GLU A 126 -0.25 -10.46 -22.11
C GLU A 126 -1.71 -10.15 -21.79
N GLN A 127 -2.46 -11.12 -21.24
CA GLN A 127 -3.85 -10.92 -20.82
C GLN A 127 -3.97 -9.88 -19.69
N VAL A 128 -3.09 -9.94 -18.69
CA VAL A 128 -3.06 -8.95 -17.60
C VAL A 128 -2.75 -7.55 -18.13
N LEU A 129 -1.76 -7.41 -19.01
CA LEU A 129 -1.39 -6.13 -19.62
C LEU A 129 -2.51 -5.58 -20.51
N GLU A 130 -3.19 -6.43 -21.28
CA GLU A 130 -4.29 -6.01 -22.15
C GLU A 130 -5.50 -5.55 -21.33
N ASN A 131 -5.88 -6.29 -20.29
CA ASN A 131 -6.94 -5.89 -19.38
C ASN A 131 -6.65 -4.56 -18.69
N GLN A 132 -5.40 -4.34 -18.28
CA GLN A 132 -5.00 -3.05 -17.70
C GLN A 132 -5.07 -1.90 -18.73
N ARG A 133 -4.63 -2.13 -19.98
CA ARG A 133 -4.74 -1.13 -21.04
C ARG A 133 -6.18 -0.77 -21.33
N GLN A 134 -7.07 -1.75 -21.45
CA GLN A 134 -8.49 -1.53 -21.71
C GLN A 134 -9.18 -0.81 -20.53
N GLY A 135 -8.79 -1.11 -19.29
CA GLY A 135 -9.33 -0.46 -18.09
C GLY A 135 -8.90 1.01 -17.91
N HIS A 136 -7.72 1.39 -18.41
CA HIS A 136 -7.14 2.73 -18.17
C HIS A 136 -7.21 3.69 -19.36
N LEU A 137 -7.41 3.20 -20.58
CA LEU A 137 -7.29 4.02 -21.79
C LEU A 137 -8.44 5.01 -22.01
N HIS A 138 -9.53 4.94 -21.25
CA HIS A 138 -10.75 5.75 -21.49
C HIS A 138 -11.38 6.35 -20.25
N GLN A 139 -10.74 6.33 -19.09
CA GLN A 139 -11.30 6.90 -17.87
C GLN A 139 -10.79 8.32 -17.66
N GLY A 140 -11.62 9.31 -18.00
CA GLY A 140 -11.43 10.66 -17.51
C GLY A 140 -11.77 10.78 -16.01
N VAL A 141 -11.34 11.86 -15.37
CA VAL A 141 -11.64 12.14 -13.93
C VAL A 141 -13.15 11.99 -13.63
N LYS A 142 -14.01 12.39 -14.58
CA LYS A 142 -15.48 12.26 -14.46
C LYS A 142 -15.90 10.79 -14.35
N ASP A 143 -15.36 9.94 -15.22
CA ASP A 143 -15.72 8.51 -15.25
C ASP A 143 -15.24 7.79 -13.99
N ILE A 144 -14.05 8.17 -13.48
CA ILE A 144 -13.50 7.66 -12.22
C ILE A 144 -14.38 8.07 -11.03
N ARG A 145 -14.85 9.32 -11.00
CA ARG A 145 -15.77 9.81 -9.95
C ARG A 145 -17.10 9.11 -9.96
N GLU A 146 -17.69 8.90 -11.15
CA GLU A 146 -18.96 8.19 -11.30
C GLU A 146 -18.84 6.72 -10.90
N ALA A 147 -17.72 6.06 -11.21
CA ALA A 147 -17.46 4.69 -10.83
C ALA A 147 -17.15 4.51 -9.33
N ASN A 148 -16.66 5.57 -8.65
CA ASN A 148 -16.22 5.52 -7.27
C ASN A 148 -16.86 6.65 -6.42
N PRO A 149 -18.19 6.65 -6.25
CA PRO A 149 -18.91 7.75 -5.58
C PRO A 149 -18.56 7.91 -4.10
N HIS A 150 -17.89 6.92 -3.51
CA HIS A 150 -17.46 6.92 -2.10
C HIS A 150 -16.03 7.43 -1.89
N TRP A 151 -15.30 7.72 -2.97
CA TRP A 151 -13.97 8.29 -2.83
C TRP A 151 -14.05 9.75 -2.40
N HIS A 152 -13.14 10.14 -1.50
CA HIS A 152 -13.10 11.52 -1.04
C HIS A 152 -12.67 12.44 -2.19
N PRO A 153 -13.35 13.58 -2.42
CA PRO A 153 -13.06 14.50 -3.53
C PRO A 153 -11.60 14.95 -3.63
N LEU A 154 -10.93 15.14 -2.48
CA LEU A 154 -9.52 15.55 -2.42
C LEU A 154 -8.52 14.47 -2.90
N HIS A 155 -8.97 13.25 -3.17
CA HIS A 155 -8.12 12.15 -3.64
C HIS A 155 -8.36 11.80 -5.10
N MET A 156 -9.08 12.64 -5.82
CA MET A 156 -9.49 12.41 -7.21
C MET A 156 -8.88 13.40 -8.21
N ASP A 157 -8.02 14.31 -7.76
CA ASP A 157 -7.35 15.32 -8.61
C ASP A 157 -5.90 14.94 -8.92
#